data_cd670cc60a50945c42642806e7b2c621
#
_entry.id   cd670cc60a50945c42642806e7b2c621
#
_cell.length_a   1.000
_cell.length_b   1.000
_cell.length_c   1.000
_cell.angle_alpha   90.00
_cell.angle_beta   90.00
_cell.angle_gamma   90.00
#
_symmetry.space_group_name_H-M   'P 1'
#
loop_
_entity.id
_entity.type
_entity.pdbx_description
1 polymer ?
#
loop_
_entity_poly.entity_id
_entity_poly.type
_entity_poly.pdbx_seq_one_letter_code
_entity_poly.pdbx_strand_id
1 'polypeptide(L)'
;AQSDALHGSVLPFILRNVTLAGVDSVNAPQEVRQRAWDRLATDLDPQKLESTVQQIGLAEVLDVYEQIIPGKVRGRIVVDVNA
;
A
#
# COMPACT_ATOMS: atom_id res chain seq x y z
N ALA A 1 -8.80 -1.44 -2.34
CA ALA A 1 -9.53 -1.20 -1.09
C ALA A 1 -10.85 -1.98 -1.07
N GLN A 2 -11.21 -2.53 0.06
CA GLN A 2 -12.45 -3.29 0.21
C GLN A 2 -13.67 -2.40 0.44
N SER A 3 -13.47 -1.21 0.98
CA SER A 3 -14.53 -0.28 1.36
C SER A 3 -13.99 1.14 1.44
N ASP A 4 -14.87 2.11 1.26
CA ASP A 4 -14.59 3.53 1.47
C ASP A 4 -15.06 4.02 2.86
N ALA A 5 -15.63 3.12 3.66
CA ALA A 5 -16.13 3.46 4.98
C ALA A 5 -15.01 3.55 6.02
N LEU A 6 -15.07 4.58 6.87
CA LEU A 6 -14.20 4.75 8.01
C LEU A 6 -14.98 4.46 9.29
N HIS A 7 -14.68 3.34 9.95
CA HIS A 7 -15.26 2.95 11.24
C HIS A 7 -14.23 3.19 12.34
N GLY A 8 -14.46 4.14 13.21
CA GLY A 8 -13.51 4.49 14.25
C GLY A 8 -14.08 5.41 15.32
N SER A 9 -13.20 5.84 16.21
CA SER A 9 -13.53 6.74 17.30
C SER A 9 -12.74 8.05 17.16
N VAL A 10 -13.31 9.15 17.62
CA VAL A 10 -12.62 10.44 17.73
C VAL A 10 -11.65 10.49 18.91
N LEU A 11 -11.71 9.54 19.83
CA LEU A 11 -10.94 9.57 21.06
C LEU A 11 -9.41 9.65 20.86
N PRO A 12 -8.77 8.91 19.93
CA PRO A 12 -7.34 9.06 19.68
C PRO A 12 -6.96 10.48 19.25
N PHE A 13 -7.84 11.14 18.49
CA PHE A 13 -7.60 12.48 17.98
C PHE A 13 -7.64 13.52 19.09
N ILE A 14 -8.64 13.45 19.99
CA ILE A 14 -8.82 14.43 21.04
C ILE A 14 -7.98 14.16 22.28
N LEU A 15 -7.64 12.90 22.57
CA LEU A 15 -6.90 12.52 23.78
C LEU A 15 -5.39 12.38 23.56
N ARG A 16 -4.95 12.15 22.30
CA ARG A 16 -3.53 11.86 21.99
C ARG A 16 -2.96 12.74 20.88
N ASN A 17 -3.67 13.77 20.48
CA ASN A 17 -3.24 14.68 19.41
C ASN A 17 -2.88 13.96 18.11
N VAL A 18 -3.62 12.92 17.76
CA VAL A 18 -3.42 12.17 16.50
C VAL A 18 -4.07 12.93 15.35
N THR A 19 -3.41 12.97 14.23
CA THR A 19 -3.92 13.58 13.01
C THR A 19 -4.28 12.51 11.98
N LEU A 20 -5.47 12.63 11.39
CA LEU A 20 -5.85 11.89 10.19
C LEU A 20 -5.73 12.81 8.98
N ALA A 21 -4.84 12.49 8.07
CA ALA A 21 -4.60 13.29 6.87
C ALA A 21 -4.95 12.47 5.61
N GLY A 22 -5.74 13.08 4.73
CA GLY A 22 -6.05 12.49 3.43
C GLY A 22 -4.97 12.84 2.39
N VAL A 23 -4.70 11.90 1.49
CA VAL A 23 -3.80 12.11 0.36
C VAL A 23 -4.50 11.67 -0.92
N ASP A 24 -4.73 12.59 -1.85
CA ASP A 24 -5.20 12.27 -3.18
C ASP A 24 -3.99 11.95 -4.08
N SER A 25 -3.68 10.68 -4.20
CA SER A 25 -2.55 10.22 -5.01
C SER A 25 -2.87 10.14 -6.50
N VAL A 26 -4.14 10.18 -6.88
CA VAL A 26 -4.57 10.07 -8.28
C VAL A 26 -4.38 11.41 -9.00
N ASN A 27 -4.82 12.50 -8.38
CA ASN A 27 -4.82 13.84 -8.98
C ASN A 27 -3.64 14.71 -8.53
N ALA A 28 -2.65 14.13 -7.88
CA ALA A 28 -1.47 14.87 -7.42
C ALA A 28 -0.73 15.51 -8.62
N PRO A 29 -0.34 16.79 -8.53
CA PRO A 29 0.47 17.43 -9.57
C PRO A 29 1.79 16.67 -9.81
N GLN A 30 2.28 16.69 -11.05
CA GLN A 30 3.48 15.94 -11.44
C GLN A 30 4.70 16.28 -10.59
N GLU A 31 4.90 17.55 -10.27
CA GLU A 31 6.01 18.01 -9.42
C GLU A 31 5.94 17.46 -7.99
N VAL A 32 4.72 17.32 -7.44
CA VAL A 32 4.51 16.72 -6.12
C VAL A 32 4.81 15.22 -6.16
N ARG A 33 4.34 14.55 -7.21
CA ARG A 33 4.62 13.11 -7.44
C ARG A 33 6.12 12.87 -7.55
N GLN A 34 6.82 13.69 -8.34
CA GLN A 34 8.27 13.56 -8.53
C GLN A 34 9.02 13.70 -7.21
N ARG A 35 8.69 14.68 -6.39
CA ARG A 35 9.29 14.85 -5.06
C ARG A 35 9.03 13.66 -4.15
N ALA A 36 7.82 13.09 -4.20
CA ALA A 36 7.49 11.91 -3.41
C ALA A 36 8.33 10.70 -3.83
N TRP A 37 8.48 10.46 -5.13
CA TRP A 37 9.31 9.38 -5.64
C TRP A 37 10.79 9.56 -5.32
N ASP A 38 11.30 10.79 -5.41
CA ASP A 38 12.69 11.11 -5.04
C ASP A 38 12.95 10.81 -3.57
N ARG A 39 12.01 11.15 -2.69
CA ARG A 39 12.11 10.83 -1.27
C ARG A 39 12.02 9.34 -1.00
N LEU A 40 11.15 8.61 -1.68
CA LEU A 40 11.07 7.15 -1.54
C LEU A 40 12.39 6.48 -1.92
N ALA A 41 13.08 6.98 -2.93
CA ALA A 41 14.36 6.44 -3.38
C ALA A 41 15.48 6.58 -2.34
N THR A 42 15.40 7.57 -1.45
CA THR A 42 16.43 7.86 -0.47
C THR A 42 16.03 7.51 0.97
N ASP A 43 14.76 7.71 1.33
CA ASP A 43 14.29 7.59 2.71
C ASP A 43 13.79 6.18 3.05
N LEU A 44 13.36 5.41 2.05
CA LEU A 44 12.82 4.08 2.25
C LEU A 44 13.93 3.03 2.36
N ASP A 45 13.87 2.22 3.41
CA ASP A 45 14.81 1.11 3.58
C ASP A 45 14.46 -0.03 2.60
N PRO A 46 15.35 -0.36 1.61
CA PRO A 46 15.08 -1.40 0.63
C PRO A 46 14.85 -2.78 1.23
N GLN A 47 15.54 -3.12 2.32
CA GLN A 47 15.38 -4.41 2.98
C GLN A 47 14.01 -4.55 3.64
N LYS A 48 13.50 -3.47 4.24
CA LYS A 48 12.16 -3.45 4.82
C LYS A 48 11.09 -3.51 3.74
N LEU A 49 11.29 -2.86 2.61
CA LEU A 49 10.40 -2.94 1.47
C LEU A 49 10.35 -4.37 0.93
N GLU A 50 11.50 -4.99 0.71
CA GLU A 50 11.62 -6.38 0.24
C GLU A 50 10.88 -7.36 1.16
N SER A 51 10.89 -7.14 2.47
CA SER A 51 10.19 -8.00 3.43
C SER A 51 8.66 -7.98 3.26
N THR A 52 8.11 -6.98 2.56
CA THR A 52 6.67 -6.87 2.30
C THR A 52 6.24 -7.49 0.97
N VAL A 53 7.20 -7.91 0.15
CA VAL A 53 6.96 -8.39 -1.21
C VAL A 53 7.02 -9.91 -1.26
N GLN A 54 5.99 -10.50 -1.87
CA GLN A 54 5.98 -11.90 -2.27
C GLN A 54 5.98 -11.96 -3.80
N GLN A 55 6.93 -12.68 -4.38
CA GLN A 55 6.96 -12.91 -5.82
C GLN A 55 6.32 -14.25 -6.16
N ILE A 56 5.45 -14.26 -7.17
CA ILE A 56 4.80 -15.46 -7.68
C ILE A 56 4.94 -15.55 -9.19
N GLY A 57 4.78 -16.74 -9.74
CA GLY A 57 4.66 -16.94 -11.17
C GLY A 57 3.25 -16.68 -11.69
N LEU A 58 3.12 -16.59 -13.00
CA LEU A 58 1.84 -16.32 -13.66
C LEU A 58 0.78 -17.40 -13.36
N ALA A 59 1.20 -18.66 -13.26
CA ALA A 59 0.29 -19.79 -13.00
C ALA A 59 -0.37 -19.72 -11.61
N GLU A 60 0.24 -19.01 -10.65
CA GLU A 60 -0.26 -18.90 -9.27
C GLU A 60 -1.26 -17.76 -9.07
N VAL A 61 -1.49 -16.94 -10.10
CA VAL A 61 -2.30 -15.71 -9.97
C VAL A 61 -3.74 -16.02 -9.55
N LEU A 62 -4.33 -17.09 -10.09
CA LEU A 62 -5.71 -17.45 -9.78
C LEU A 62 -5.89 -17.86 -8.32
N ASP A 63 -4.93 -18.58 -7.75
CA ASP A 63 -4.98 -19.01 -6.35
C ASP A 63 -4.86 -17.80 -5.40
N VAL A 64 -4.00 -16.84 -5.76
CA VAL A 64 -3.80 -15.63 -4.99
C VAL A 64 -4.98 -14.67 -5.11
N TYR A 65 -5.60 -14.60 -6.29
CA TYR A 65 -6.77 -13.76 -6.54
C TYR A 65 -7.89 -14.02 -5.53
N GLU A 66 -8.17 -15.28 -5.25
CA GLU A 66 -9.20 -15.67 -4.28
C GLU A 66 -8.91 -15.19 -2.86
N GLN A 67 -7.66 -14.94 -2.53
CA GLN A 67 -7.24 -14.42 -1.22
C GLN A 67 -7.24 -12.89 -1.17
N ILE A 68 -6.96 -12.23 -2.29
CA ILE A 68 -6.90 -10.77 -2.37
C ILE A 68 -8.28 -10.14 -2.19
N ILE A 69 -9.30 -10.68 -2.84
CA ILE A 69 -10.66 -10.13 -2.80
C ILE A 69 -11.17 -9.99 -1.37
N PRO A 70 -11.09 -11.00 -0.48
CA PRO A 70 -11.49 -10.84 0.92
C PRO A 70 -10.47 -10.13 1.81
N GLY A 71 -9.37 -9.61 1.27
CA GLY A 71 -8.35 -8.89 2.03
C GLY A 71 -7.46 -9.74 2.91
N LYS A 72 -7.22 -10.99 2.54
CA LYS A 72 -6.40 -11.93 3.34
C LYS A 72 -4.91 -11.88 3.02
N VAL A 73 -4.51 -11.07 2.04
CA VAL A 73 -3.11 -10.92 1.64
C VAL A 73 -2.51 -9.69 2.33
N ARG A 74 -1.42 -9.89 3.06
CA ARG A 74 -0.62 -8.83 3.66
C ARG A 74 0.57 -8.50 2.79
N GLY A 75 0.82 -7.21 2.58
CA GLY A 75 1.95 -6.75 1.78
C GLY A 75 1.62 -6.66 0.30
N ARG A 76 2.62 -6.89 -0.53
CA ARG A 76 2.52 -6.76 -1.99
C ARG A 76 2.86 -8.08 -2.67
N ILE A 77 2.05 -8.48 -3.62
CA ILE A 77 2.36 -9.60 -4.50
C ILE A 77 2.81 -9.05 -5.85
N VAL A 78 3.99 -9.50 -6.29
CA VAL A 78 4.56 -9.18 -7.59
C VAL A 78 4.51 -10.43 -8.45
N VAL A 79 3.94 -10.31 -9.64
CA VAL A 79 3.85 -11.44 -10.58
C VAL A 79 4.99 -11.35 -11.58
N ASP A 80 5.84 -12.38 -11.59
CA ASP A 80 6.81 -12.55 -12.66
C ASP A 80 6.16 -13.31 -13.81
N VAL A 81 5.88 -12.58 -14.89
CA VAL A 81 5.18 -13.16 -16.06
C VAL A 81 6.05 -14.11 -16.86
N ASN A 82 7.34 -14.16 -16.58
CA ASN A 82 8.30 -15.06 -17.23
C ASN A 82 8.62 -16.32 -16.38
N ALA A 83 8.02 -16.42 -15.23
CA ALA A 83 8.22 -17.57 -14.33
C ALA A 83 7.07 -18.56 -14.42
#